data_6601b5e9b00c3c446f94a5d005ff1fab
#
_entry.id   6601b5e9b00c3c446f94a5d005ff1fab
#
_cell.length_a   1.000
_cell.length_b   1.000
_cell.length_c   1.000
_cell.angle_alpha   90.00
_cell.angle_beta   90.00
_cell.angle_gamma   90.00
#
_symmetry.space_group_name_H-M   'P 1'
#
loop_
_entity.id
_entity.type
_entity.pdbx_description
1 polymer ?
#
loop_
_entity_poly.entity_id
_entity_poly.type
_entity_poly.pdbx_seq_one_letter_code
_entity_poly.pdbx_strand_id
1 'polypeptide(L)'
;VKYFLTIAASDNSGGAGIQQDLKIASLFGFWGLSAITGLTVQDFSGVDSVSPVRAEVLREQIEKCFGNFDVTTVKIGAICSAGNMEMISDCLEKYSPKNVVLDTVFASSSGKIFLNRDDIDILWERILPLVTIVKPNRFELELISGRKLEDINMAKEIANDLSCQYNCAFYISGGHFSGDQINEILIEKDTVYQVNKNRKKWSYTHGTGCTLTSAIACYLGQGNSLAISCKLATEFVTEFYDKIEYSSKFGKVC
;
A
#
# COMPACT_ATOMS: atom_id res chain seq x y z
N VAL A 1 3.22 10.00 -22.01
CA VAL A 1 3.54 10.03 -20.57
C VAL A 1 2.47 9.24 -19.84
N LYS A 2 2.87 8.31 -18.95
CA LYS A 2 1.94 7.57 -18.08
C LYS A 2 1.83 8.30 -16.74
N TYR A 3 0.63 8.39 -16.19
CA TYR A 3 0.37 9.09 -14.92
C TYR A 3 0.08 8.09 -13.81
N PHE A 4 0.81 8.24 -12.71
CA PHE A 4 0.63 7.50 -11.46
C PHE A 4 0.05 8.45 -10.41
N LEU A 5 -1.07 8.10 -9.80
CA LEU A 5 -1.65 8.88 -8.70
C LEU A 5 -1.42 8.15 -7.37
N THR A 6 -0.76 8.81 -6.42
CA THR A 6 -0.76 8.36 -5.02
C THR A 6 -1.79 9.14 -4.20
N ILE A 7 -2.58 8.42 -3.40
CA ILE A 7 -3.54 8.96 -2.44
C ILE A 7 -3.09 8.45 -1.07
N ALA A 8 -2.31 9.23 -0.33
CA ALA A 8 -1.70 8.78 0.93
C ALA A 8 -1.28 9.94 1.83
N ALA A 9 -0.85 9.63 3.04
CA ALA A 9 -0.25 10.62 3.94
C ALA A 9 1.13 11.06 3.47
N SER A 10 1.50 12.29 3.83
CA SER A 10 2.83 12.86 3.61
C SER A 10 3.77 12.47 4.75
N ASP A 11 4.92 11.90 4.41
CA ASP A 11 6.02 11.58 5.31
C ASP A 11 7.14 12.60 5.14
N ASN A 12 7.32 13.49 6.11
CA ASN A 12 8.36 14.54 6.07
C ASN A 12 9.80 13.98 6.10
N SER A 13 10.01 12.73 6.52
CA SER A 13 11.31 12.06 6.46
C SER A 13 11.64 11.50 5.07
N GLY A 14 10.61 11.36 4.23
CA GLY A 14 10.72 10.91 2.85
C GLY A 14 10.92 9.41 2.66
N GLY A 15 10.84 8.60 3.73
CA GLY A 15 11.04 7.16 3.67
C GLY A 15 9.80 6.35 3.30
N ALA A 16 8.60 6.92 3.47
CA ALA A 16 7.31 6.30 3.19
C ALA A 16 6.32 7.32 2.59
N GLY A 17 5.02 7.00 2.64
CA GLY A 17 3.95 7.89 2.19
C GLY A 17 4.09 8.34 0.74
N ILE A 18 3.47 9.49 0.42
CA ILE A 18 3.50 10.03 -0.94
C ILE A 18 4.93 10.27 -1.45
N GLN A 19 5.87 10.62 -0.57
CA GLN A 19 7.25 10.89 -0.97
C GLN A 19 7.94 9.64 -1.52
N GLN A 20 7.76 8.50 -0.86
CA GLN A 20 8.30 7.23 -1.36
C GLN A 20 7.57 6.78 -2.62
N ASP A 21 6.24 6.91 -2.65
CA ASP A 21 5.44 6.55 -3.82
C ASP A 21 5.86 7.30 -5.07
N LEU A 22 6.09 8.63 -4.97
CA LEU A 22 6.52 9.48 -6.08
C LEU A 22 7.96 9.15 -6.53
N LYS A 23 8.87 8.80 -5.61
CA LYS A 23 10.22 8.32 -5.97
C LYS A 23 10.14 7.06 -6.81
N ILE A 24 9.33 6.09 -6.37
CA ILE A 24 9.15 4.82 -7.10
C ILE A 24 8.51 5.08 -8.46
N ALA A 25 7.43 5.86 -8.53
CA ALA A 25 6.80 6.22 -9.80
C ALA A 25 7.80 6.85 -10.79
N SER A 26 8.67 7.76 -10.32
CA SER A 26 9.71 8.38 -11.14
C SER A 26 10.75 7.38 -11.66
N LEU A 27 11.19 6.42 -10.81
CA LEU A 27 12.11 5.35 -11.23
C LEU A 27 11.51 4.46 -12.33
N PHE A 28 10.19 4.30 -12.34
CA PHE A 28 9.47 3.54 -13.37
C PHE A 28 9.07 4.38 -14.60
N GLY A 29 9.48 5.65 -14.67
CA GLY A 29 9.19 6.55 -15.79
C GLY A 29 7.77 7.10 -15.82
N PHE A 30 7.04 7.05 -14.70
CA PHE A 30 5.73 7.68 -14.57
C PHE A 30 5.86 9.14 -14.14
N TRP A 31 4.92 9.96 -14.60
CA TRP A 31 4.67 11.26 -13.98
C TRP A 31 3.81 11.05 -12.73
N GLY A 32 4.39 11.31 -11.57
CA GLY A 32 3.71 11.14 -10.29
C GLY A 32 2.80 12.32 -9.96
N LEU A 33 1.52 11.99 -9.67
CA LEU A 33 0.52 12.89 -9.13
C LEU A 33 0.25 12.52 -7.68
N SER A 34 -0.17 13.45 -6.84
CA SER A 34 -0.47 13.17 -5.43
C SER A 34 -1.74 13.86 -4.94
N ALA A 35 -2.49 13.13 -4.09
CA ALA A 35 -3.56 13.65 -3.26
C ALA A 35 -3.25 13.29 -1.80
N ILE A 36 -3.15 14.29 -0.93
CA ILE A 36 -2.64 14.14 0.43
C ILE A 36 -3.80 13.88 1.39
N THR A 37 -3.78 12.74 2.08
CA THR A 37 -4.79 12.35 3.08
C THR A 37 -4.50 12.90 4.47
N GLY A 38 -3.24 13.15 4.79
CA GLY A 38 -2.81 13.66 6.07
C GLY A 38 -1.34 14.07 6.07
N LEU A 39 -0.98 14.88 7.04
CA LEU A 39 0.40 15.26 7.30
C LEU A 39 0.88 14.51 8.53
N THR A 40 2.03 13.87 8.45
CA THR A 40 2.69 13.26 9.62
C THR A 40 3.86 14.12 10.07
N VAL A 41 4.13 14.06 11.37
CA VAL A 41 5.40 14.49 11.95
C VAL A 41 6.11 13.21 12.35
N GLN A 42 7.16 12.86 11.63
CA GLN A 42 7.87 11.60 11.85
C GLN A 42 9.34 11.70 11.46
N ASP A 43 10.09 10.76 11.98
CA ASP A 43 11.48 10.49 11.59
C ASP A 43 11.72 8.97 11.48
N PHE A 44 12.99 8.56 11.42
CA PHE A 44 13.34 7.13 11.34
C PHE A 44 13.05 6.34 12.62
N SER A 45 12.75 7.00 13.74
CA SER A 45 12.38 6.34 15.00
C SER A 45 10.88 6.07 15.10
N GLY A 46 10.06 6.82 14.38
CA GLY A 46 8.60 6.62 14.35
C GLY A 46 7.77 7.86 14.02
N VAL A 47 6.47 7.72 14.21
CA VAL A 47 5.46 8.75 13.95
C VAL A 47 5.02 9.40 15.26
N ASP A 48 5.30 10.69 15.42
CA ASP A 48 4.90 11.47 16.60
C ASP A 48 3.42 11.88 16.51
N SER A 49 3.01 12.45 15.37
CA SER A 49 1.66 12.93 15.17
C SER A 49 1.18 12.76 13.73
N VAL A 50 -0.15 12.73 13.58
CA VAL A 50 -0.86 12.68 12.30
C VAL A 50 -1.95 13.74 12.32
N SER A 51 -1.99 14.57 11.29
CA SER A 51 -3.03 15.59 11.07
C SER A 51 -3.76 15.26 9.75
N PRO A 52 -4.98 14.70 9.80
CA PRO A 52 -5.76 14.45 8.60
C PRO A 52 -6.02 15.74 7.82
N VAL A 53 -5.93 15.67 6.50
CA VAL A 53 -6.39 16.72 5.60
C VAL A 53 -7.92 16.68 5.57
N ARG A 54 -8.58 17.85 5.47
CA ARG A 54 -10.03 17.91 5.34
C ARG A 54 -10.49 17.17 4.08
N ALA A 55 -11.56 16.38 4.23
CA ALA A 55 -12.06 15.50 3.18
C ALA A 55 -12.41 16.25 1.87
N GLU A 56 -12.92 17.50 1.99
CA GLU A 56 -13.24 18.34 0.82
C GLU A 56 -11.96 18.71 0.03
N VAL A 57 -10.88 19.05 0.74
CA VAL A 57 -9.59 19.38 0.11
C VAL A 57 -9.01 18.15 -0.58
N LEU A 58 -9.13 16.97 0.04
CA LEU A 58 -8.70 15.71 -0.57
C LEU A 58 -9.51 15.42 -1.84
N ARG A 59 -10.84 15.59 -1.79
CA ARG A 59 -11.71 15.45 -2.97
C ARG A 59 -11.25 16.35 -4.11
N GLU A 60 -11.04 17.64 -3.84
CA GLU A 60 -10.59 18.58 -4.85
C GLU A 60 -9.25 18.20 -5.49
N GLN A 61 -8.29 17.70 -4.71
CA GLN A 61 -7.01 17.19 -5.23
C GLN A 61 -7.23 16.00 -6.17
N ILE A 62 -8.02 15.00 -5.75
CA ILE A 62 -8.30 13.81 -6.57
C ILE A 62 -9.03 14.20 -7.86
N GLU A 63 -10.06 15.05 -7.78
CA GLU A 63 -10.83 15.51 -8.93
C GLU A 63 -9.97 16.32 -9.93
N LYS A 64 -9.03 17.13 -9.44
CA LYS A 64 -8.07 17.83 -10.31
C LYS A 64 -7.13 16.88 -11.02
N CYS A 65 -6.70 15.80 -10.36
CA CYS A 65 -5.86 14.78 -10.99
C CYS A 65 -6.62 14.06 -12.12
N PHE A 66 -7.79 13.50 -11.83
CA PHE A 66 -8.57 12.78 -12.85
C PHE A 66 -9.15 13.70 -13.95
N GLY A 67 -9.48 14.95 -13.62
CA GLY A 67 -10.06 15.89 -14.58
C GLY A 67 -9.05 16.44 -15.61
N ASN A 68 -7.75 16.35 -15.33
CA ASN A 68 -6.72 16.95 -16.20
C ASN A 68 -5.68 15.95 -16.72
N PHE A 69 -5.64 14.73 -16.19
CA PHE A 69 -4.63 13.72 -16.54
C PHE A 69 -5.29 12.36 -16.79
N ASP A 70 -4.78 11.64 -17.76
CA ASP A 70 -5.18 10.24 -18.03
C ASP A 70 -4.47 9.31 -17.04
N VAL A 71 -5.03 9.21 -15.82
CA VAL A 71 -4.45 8.45 -14.71
C VAL A 71 -4.41 6.98 -15.05
N THR A 72 -3.23 6.44 -15.24
CA THR A 72 -3.01 5.04 -15.67
C THR A 72 -3.13 4.05 -14.52
N THR A 73 -2.72 4.46 -13.31
CA THR A 73 -2.72 3.62 -12.10
C THR A 73 -2.81 4.47 -10.84
N VAL A 74 -3.47 3.93 -9.82
CA VAL A 74 -3.65 4.57 -8.52
C VAL A 74 -3.05 3.69 -7.43
N LYS A 75 -2.32 4.28 -6.50
CA LYS A 75 -1.91 3.65 -5.25
C LYS A 75 -2.55 4.39 -4.08
N ILE A 76 -3.20 3.66 -3.19
CA ILE A 76 -3.78 4.20 -1.95
C ILE A 76 -2.94 3.70 -0.78
N GLY A 77 -2.52 4.62 0.09
CA GLY A 77 -1.78 4.32 1.33
C GLY A 77 -2.57 4.68 2.58
N ALA A 78 -1.89 5.25 3.59
CA ALA A 78 -2.55 5.68 4.83
C ALA A 78 -3.63 6.73 4.56
N ILE A 79 -4.89 6.44 4.95
CA ILE A 79 -6.08 7.25 4.61
C ILE A 79 -6.34 8.35 5.67
N CYS A 80 -5.96 8.10 6.92
CA CYS A 80 -5.96 9.02 8.06
C CYS A 80 -7.32 9.41 8.67
N SER A 81 -8.46 9.19 8.03
CA SER A 81 -9.78 9.43 8.62
C SER A 81 -10.90 8.73 7.85
N ALA A 82 -12.04 8.47 8.51
CA ALA A 82 -13.26 7.96 7.88
C ALA A 82 -13.77 8.91 6.78
N GLY A 83 -13.77 10.22 7.03
CA GLY A 83 -14.20 11.20 6.03
C GLY A 83 -13.36 11.17 4.75
N ASN A 84 -12.05 10.96 4.87
CA ASN A 84 -11.18 10.77 3.70
C ASN A 84 -11.52 9.47 2.95
N MET A 85 -11.88 8.43 3.69
CA MET A 85 -12.25 7.14 3.12
C MET A 85 -13.51 7.24 2.26
N GLU A 86 -14.54 7.92 2.76
CA GLU A 86 -15.76 8.19 2.00
C GLU A 86 -15.44 8.98 0.72
N MET A 87 -14.62 10.03 0.82
CA MET A 87 -14.25 10.84 -0.35
C MET A 87 -13.45 10.05 -1.38
N ILE A 88 -12.54 9.19 -0.95
CA ILE A 88 -11.77 8.30 -1.85
C ILE A 88 -12.73 7.35 -2.54
N SER A 89 -13.63 6.69 -1.80
CA SER A 89 -14.62 5.76 -2.35
C SER A 89 -15.48 6.44 -3.43
N ASP A 90 -16.09 7.59 -3.12
CA ASP A 90 -16.90 8.36 -4.07
C ASP A 90 -16.12 8.71 -5.35
N CYS A 91 -14.84 9.09 -5.21
CA CYS A 91 -13.99 9.39 -6.36
C CYS A 91 -13.65 8.14 -7.17
N LEU A 92 -13.36 7.00 -6.54
CA LEU A 92 -13.10 5.74 -7.23
C LEU A 92 -14.34 5.27 -8.00
N GLU A 93 -15.53 5.37 -7.40
CA GLU A 93 -16.80 5.06 -8.08
C GLU A 93 -17.01 5.96 -9.31
N LYS A 94 -16.80 7.27 -9.13
CA LYS A 94 -17.01 8.28 -10.19
C LYS A 94 -16.06 8.11 -11.38
N TYR A 95 -14.78 7.87 -11.12
CA TYR A 95 -13.76 7.83 -12.18
C TYR A 95 -13.39 6.42 -12.64
N SER A 96 -13.73 5.40 -11.87
CA SER A 96 -13.52 3.97 -12.18
C SER A 96 -12.13 3.66 -12.73
N PRO A 97 -11.03 4.04 -12.05
CA PRO A 97 -9.68 3.82 -12.54
C PRO A 97 -9.39 2.32 -12.67
N LYS A 98 -8.71 1.94 -13.76
CA LYS A 98 -8.50 0.53 -14.13
C LYS A 98 -7.62 -0.24 -13.14
N ASN A 99 -6.58 0.41 -12.61
CA ASN A 99 -5.57 -0.23 -11.76
C ASN A 99 -5.52 0.52 -10.43
N VAL A 100 -6.06 -0.07 -9.37
CA VAL A 100 -6.05 0.50 -8.01
C VAL A 100 -5.39 -0.47 -7.06
N VAL A 101 -4.29 -0.06 -6.44
CA VAL A 101 -3.54 -0.83 -5.45
C VAL A 101 -3.73 -0.20 -4.07
N LEU A 102 -4.27 -0.96 -3.13
CA LEU A 102 -4.49 -0.54 -1.74
C LEU A 102 -3.42 -1.13 -0.82
N ASP A 103 -2.65 -0.29 -0.16
CA ASP A 103 -1.80 -0.64 0.99
C ASP A 103 -2.58 -0.36 2.27
N THR A 104 -2.88 -1.37 3.06
CA THR A 104 -3.74 -1.29 4.25
C THR A 104 -3.01 -0.72 5.47
N VAL A 105 -2.49 0.50 5.35
CA VAL A 105 -1.70 1.16 6.40
C VAL A 105 -2.64 1.68 7.49
N PHE A 106 -3.02 0.82 8.45
CA PHE A 106 -3.86 1.19 9.60
C PHE A 106 -3.07 1.78 10.75
N ALA A 107 -1.81 1.40 10.85
CA ALA A 107 -0.88 1.94 11.83
C ALA A 107 0.54 2.03 11.25
N SER A 108 1.35 2.92 11.81
CA SER A 108 2.79 2.95 11.51
C SER A 108 3.51 1.73 12.09
N SER A 109 4.72 1.46 11.62
CA SER A 109 5.60 0.44 12.21
C SER A 109 5.95 0.72 13.69
N SER A 110 5.87 1.98 14.13
CA SER A 110 6.02 2.38 15.53
C SER A 110 4.74 2.27 16.36
N GLY A 111 3.62 1.81 15.78
CA GLY A 111 2.35 1.59 16.47
C GLY A 111 1.40 2.79 16.51
N LYS A 112 1.72 3.91 15.85
CA LYS A 112 0.78 5.04 15.75
C LYS A 112 -0.39 4.67 14.85
N ILE A 113 -1.60 4.77 15.37
CA ILE A 113 -2.85 4.44 14.66
C ILE A 113 -3.19 5.58 13.68
N PHE A 114 -3.49 5.21 12.43
CA PHE A 114 -3.98 6.10 11.38
C PHE A 114 -5.49 5.98 11.18
N LEU A 115 -6.06 4.77 11.40
CA LEU A 115 -7.50 4.50 11.32
C LEU A 115 -7.95 3.73 12.56
N ASN A 116 -9.08 4.13 13.14
CA ASN A 116 -9.70 3.41 14.23
C ASN A 116 -10.37 2.12 13.74
N ARG A 117 -10.71 1.22 14.66
CA ARG A 117 -11.30 -0.06 14.30
C ARG A 117 -12.64 0.10 13.57
N ASP A 118 -13.50 0.96 14.05
CA ASP A 118 -14.82 1.21 13.43
C ASP A 118 -14.68 1.74 12.00
N ASP A 119 -13.62 2.50 11.71
CA ASP A 119 -13.32 3.02 10.37
C ASP A 119 -12.86 1.91 9.42
N ILE A 120 -12.24 0.84 9.94
CA ILE A 120 -11.77 -0.29 9.14
C ILE A 120 -12.95 -1.06 8.54
N ASP A 121 -14.05 -1.22 9.26
CA ASP A 121 -15.23 -1.91 8.76
C ASP A 121 -15.86 -1.14 7.58
N ILE A 122 -15.88 0.19 7.63
CA ILE A 122 -16.31 1.05 6.51
C ILE A 122 -15.39 0.88 5.29
N LEU A 123 -14.08 0.77 5.51
CA LEU A 123 -13.10 0.58 4.43
C LEU A 123 -13.40 -0.68 3.61
N TRP A 124 -13.76 -1.79 4.28
CA TRP A 124 -14.02 -3.04 3.59
C TRP A 124 -15.25 -2.95 2.70
N GLU A 125 -16.30 -2.39 3.20
CA GLU A 125 -17.56 -2.28 2.45
C GLU A 125 -17.47 -1.29 1.29
N ARG A 126 -16.74 -0.19 1.48
CA ARG A 126 -16.75 0.94 0.53
C ARG A 126 -15.57 0.93 -0.45
N ILE A 127 -14.39 0.52 -0.04
CA ILE A 127 -13.17 0.63 -0.88
C ILE A 127 -12.77 -0.70 -1.51
N LEU A 128 -12.87 -1.83 -0.80
CA LEU A 128 -12.41 -3.11 -1.36
C LEU A 128 -13.07 -3.50 -2.69
N PRO A 129 -14.39 -3.30 -2.89
CA PRO A 129 -15.00 -3.60 -4.18
C PRO A 129 -14.48 -2.76 -5.35
N LEU A 130 -13.77 -1.66 -5.07
CA LEU A 130 -13.29 -0.69 -6.05
C LEU A 130 -11.79 -0.82 -6.36
N VAL A 131 -11.10 -1.73 -5.68
CA VAL A 131 -9.65 -1.91 -5.87
C VAL A 131 -9.33 -3.18 -6.66
N THR A 132 -8.22 -3.14 -7.40
CA THR A 132 -7.71 -4.29 -8.14
C THR A 132 -7.05 -5.30 -7.20
N ILE A 133 -6.28 -4.78 -6.25
CA ILE A 133 -5.51 -5.57 -5.30
C ILE A 133 -5.35 -4.83 -3.98
N VAL A 134 -5.45 -5.56 -2.89
CA VAL A 134 -5.15 -5.10 -1.54
C VAL A 134 -3.95 -5.87 -0.98
N LYS A 135 -3.08 -5.17 -0.26
CA LYS A 135 -1.88 -5.77 0.34
C LYS A 135 -1.90 -5.59 1.86
N PRO A 136 -2.53 -6.50 2.61
CA PRO A 136 -2.40 -6.53 4.06
C PRO A 136 -1.10 -7.23 4.48
N ASN A 137 -0.53 -6.78 5.60
CA ASN A 137 0.39 -7.59 6.38
C ASN A 137 -0.39 -8.52 7.33
N ARG A 138 0.33 -9.37 8.10
CA ARG A 138 -0.30 -10.29 9.05
C ARG A 138 -1.23 -9.59 10.04
N PHE A 139 -0.76 -8.51 10.67
CA PHE A 139 -1.53 -7.78 11.70
C PHE A 139 -2.76 -7.09 11.10
N GLU A 140 -2.61 -6.54 9.92
CA GLU A 140 -3.69 -5.92 9.17
C GLU A 140 -4.75 -6.96 8.78
N LEU A 141 -4.34 -8.14 8.31
CA LEU A 141 -5.27 -9.22 7.98
C LEU A 141 -6.00 -9.77 9.23
N GLU A 142 -5.32 -9.84 10.39
CA GLU A 142 -5.96 -10.18 11.67
C GLU A 142 -7.02 -9.12 12.07
N LEU A 143 -6.73 -7.84 11.89
CA LEU A 143 -7.68 -6.76 12.17
C LEU A 143 -8.90 -6.84 11.25
N ILE A 144 -8.68 -7.10 9.97
CA ILE A 144 -9.72 -7.22 8.95
C ILE A 144 -10.66 -8.37 9.24
N SER A 145 -10.09 -9.55 9.43
CA SER A 145 -10.86 -10.79 9.58
C SER A 145 -11.48 -10.96 10.98
N GLY A 146 -11.01 -10.21 11.97
CA GLY A 146 -11.34 -10.42 13.37
C GLY A 146 -10.78 -11.75 13.93
N ARG A 147 -9.92 -12.44 13.17
CA ARG A 147 -9.36 -13.77 13.52
C ARG A 147 -7.85 -13.63 13.70
N LYS A 148 -7.33 -14.25 14.77
CA LYS A 148 -5.88 -14.33 14.98
C LYS A 148 -5.27 -15.37 14.05
N LEU A 149 -4.20 -15.01 13.35
CA LEU A 149 -3.53 -15.90 12.41
C LEU A 149 -2.47 -16.74 13.11
N GLU A 150 -2.62 -18.05 13.06
CA GLU A 150 -1.64 -18.98 13.61
C GLU A 150 -0.51 -19.23 12.62
N ASP A 151 -0.85 -19.43 11.35
CA ASP A 151 0.08 -19.72 10.28
C ASP A 151 -0.31 -19.08 8.94
N ILE A 152 0.52 -19.31 7.94
CA ILE A 152 0.33 -18.78 6.59
C ILE A 152 -0.85 -19.47 5.85
N ASN A 153 -1.24 -20.69 6.20
CA ASN A 153 -2.35 -21.39 5.54
C ASN A 153 -3.67 -20.78 5.96
N MET A 154 -3.81 -20.46 7.26
CA MET A 154 -4.97 -19.72 7.75
C MET A 154 -5.08 -18.32 7.10
N ALA A 155 -3.95 -17.65 6.87
CA ALA A 155 -3.94 -16.38 6.14
C ALA A 155 -4.43 -16.55 4.69
N LYS A 156 -4.05 -17.65 4.01
CA LYS A 156 -4.53 -17.98 2.66
C LYS A 156 -6.05 -18.20 2.63
N GLU A 157 -6.58 -19.00 3.55
CA GLU A 157 -8.03 -19.26 3.63
C GLU A 157 -8.81 -17.96 3.79
N ILE A 158 -8.44 -17.15 4.77
CA ILE A 158 -9.12 -15.88 5.05
C ILE A 158 -9.03 -14.93 3.84
N ALA A 159 -7.86 -14.79 3.24
CA ALA A 159 -7.70 -13.90 2.09
C ALA A 159 -8.44 -14.42 0.86
N ASN A 160 -8.61 -15.75 0.70
CA ASN A 160 -9.42 -16.33 -0.35
C ASN A 160 -10.90 -16.00 -0.16
N ASP A 161 -11.43 -16.17 1.06
CA ASP A 161 -12.81 -15.84 1.39
C ASP A 161 -13.09 -14.35 1.11
N LEU A 162 -12.21 -13.46 1.57
CA LEU A 162 -12.31 -12.03 1.34
C LEU A 162 -12.17 -11.65 -0.15
N SER A 163 -11.28 -12.33 -0.88
CA SER A 163 -11.10 -12.12 -2.33
C SER A 163 -12.38 -12.45 -3.11
N CYS A 164 -13.04 -13.57 -2.75
CA CYS A 164 -14.33 -13.95 -3.34
C CYS A 164 -15.44 -12.96 -2.96
N GLN A 165 -15.49 -12.56 -1.68
CA GLN A 165 -16.52 -11.66 -1.17
C GLN A 165 -16.47 -10.27 -1.82
N TYR A 166 -15.29 -9.70 -1.97
CA TYR A 166 -15.11 -8.33 -2.45
C TYR A 166 -14.68 -8.23 -3.92
N ASN A 167 -14.47 -9.36 -4.58
CA ASN A 167 -14.01 -9.45 -5.98
C ASN A 167 -12.72 -8.65 -6.25
N CYS A 168 -11.79 -8.64 -5.30
CA CYS A 168 -10.47 -8.04 -5.43
C CYS A 168 -9.38 -9.04 -5.06
N ALA A 169 -8.16 -8.87 -5.60
CA ALA A 169 -7.05 -9.73 -5.26
C ALA A 169 -6.42 -9.35 -3.91
N PHE A 170 -5.85 -10.34 -3.22
CA PHE A 170 -5.11 -10.15 -1.97
C PHE A 170 -3.64 -10.52 -2.15
N TYR A 171 -2.73 -9.62 -1.77
CA TYR A 171 -1.31 -9.89 -1.72
C TYR A 171 -0.80 -9.86 -0.29
N ILE A 172 -0.58 -11.04 0.29
CA ILE A 172 -0.16 -11.20 1.68
C ILE A 172 1.35 -11.14 1.75
N SER A 173 1.90 -10.16 2.47
CA SER A 173 3.34 -10.11 2.71
C SER A 173 3.76 -11.07 3.84
N GLY A 174 4.64 -12.01 3.48
CA GLY A 174 5.11 -13.07 4.37
C GLY A 174 6.14 -12.63 5.42
N GLY A 175 6.55 -11.37 5.42
CA GLY A 175 7.62 -10.87 6.28
C GLY A 175 7.38 -11.01 7.80
N HIS A 176 6.13 -11.05 8.24
CA HIS A 176 5.73 -11.19 9.65
C HIS A 176 5.45 -12.63 10.10
N PHE A 177 5.63 -13.61 9.20
CA PHE A 177 5.60 -15.03 9.57
C PHE A 177 7.01 -15.53 9.89
N SER A 178 7.12 -16.52 10.78
CA SER A 178 8.41 -17.10 11.20
C SER A 178 9.07 -17.91 10.06
N GLY A 179 10.38 -18.01 10.08
CA GLY A 179 11.18 -18.82 9.16
C GLY A 179 12.23 -18.04 8.36
N ASP A 180 13.16 -18.77 7.75
CA ASP A 180 14.25 -18.19 6.95
C ASP A 180 13.81 -17.77 5.54
N GLN A 181 12.64 -18.21 5.12
CA GLN A 181 12.04 -17.81 3.86
C GLN A 181 10.84 -16.91 4.10
N ILE A 182 10.67 -15.93 3.23
CA ILE A 182 9.48 -15.09 3.13
C ILE A 182 8.64 -15.65 2.00
N ASN A 183 7.40 -16.01 2.31
CA ASN A 183 6.42 -16.47 1.35
C ASN A 183 5.45 -15.33 1.06
N GLU A 184 5.64 -14.65 -0.07
CA GLU A 184 4.66 -13.69 -0.57
C GLU A 184 3.58 -14.44 -1.33
N ILE A 185 2.31 -14.16 -1.06
CA ILE A 185 1.19 -14.93 -1.61
C ILE A 185 0.21 -13.98 -2.26
N LEU A 186 -0.01 -14.17 -3.55
CA LEU A 186 -1.09 -13.53 -4.28
C LEU A 186 -2.26 -14.51 -4.39
N ILE A 187 -3.42 -14.03 -4.00
CA ILE A 187 -4.70 -14.71 -4.18
C ILE A 187 -5.54 -13.88 -5.14
N GLU A 188 -5.84 -14.47 -6.28
CA GLU A 188 -6.68 -13.87 -7.31
C GLU A 188 -7.80 -14.85 -7.63
N LYS A 189 -8.99 -14.61 -7.10
CA LYS A 189 -10.12 -15.55 -7.14
C LYS A 189 -9.67 -16.94 -6.61
N ASP A 190 -9.93 -18.01 -7.35
CA ASP A 190 -9.56 -19.38 -6.96
C ASP A 190 -8.08 -19.72 -7.23
N THR A 191 -7.26 -18.74 -7.66
CA THR A 191 -5.87 -18.97 -8.03
C THR A 191 -4.93 -18.41 -6.97
N VAL A 192 -4.00 -19.25 -6.51
CA VAL A 192 -2.97 -18.88 -5.53
C VAL A 192 -1.58 -18.92 -6.20
N TYR A 193 -0.93 -17.78 -6.23
CA TYR A 193 0.46 -17.67 -6.69
C TYR A 193 1.36 -17.43 -5.47
N GLN A 194 2.48 -18.12 -5.42
CA GLN A 194 3.44 -17.98 -4.32
C GLN A 194 4.80 -17.56 -4.86
N VAL A 195 5.37 -16.52 -4.27
CA VAL A 195 6.74 -16.08 -4.52
C VAL A 195 7.55 -16.28 -3.25
N ASN A 196 8.52 -17.19 -3.31
CA ASN A 196 9.41 -17.47 -2.18
C ASN A 196 10.72 -16.68 -2.36
N LYS A 197 11.15 -16.03 -1.29
CA LYS A 197 12.44 -15.35 -1.23
C LYS A 197 13.15 -15.61 0.10
N ASN A 198 14.47 -15.58 0.09
CA ASN A 198 15.23 -15.65 1.33
C ASN A 198 15.02 -14.37 2.15
N ARG A 199 14.87 -14.56 3.47
CA ARG A 199 14.76 -13.42 4.38
C ARG A 199 16.08 -12.66 4.42
N LYS A 200 16.05 -11.40 4.01
CA LYS A 200 17.19 -10.50 4.16
C LYS A 200 17.05 -9.68 5.45
N LYS A 201 18.16 -9.47 6.11
CA LYS A 201 18.24 -8.60 7.28
C LYS A 201 18.72 -7.23 6.81
N TRP A 202 17.78 -6.38 6.43
CA TRP A 202 18.09 -4.98 6.23
C TRP A 202 18.06 -4.26 7.58
N SER A 203 18.99 -3.35 7.80
CA SER A 203 19.03 -2.53 9.01
C SER A 203 17.94 -1.45 9.00
N TYR A 204 17.36 -1.17 7.84
CA TYR A 204 16.26 -0.23 7.63
C TYR A 204 15.17 -0.83 6.76
N THR A 205 13.95 -0.86 7.28
CA THR A 205 12.78 -1.47 6.60
C THR A 205 11.62 -0.50 6.44
N HIS A 206 11.79 0.77 6.88
CA HIS A 206 10.75 1.79 6.74
C HIS A 206 10.43 2.05 5.26
N GLY A 207 9.15 2.06 4.92
CA GLY A 207 8.68 2.27 3.55
C GLY A 207 8.75 1.07 2.62
N THR A 208 9.17 -0.13 3.07
CA THR A 208 9.18 -1.34 2.22
C THR A 208 7.78 -1.68 1.70
N GLY A 209 6.72 -1.50 2.52
CA GLY A 209 5.33 -1.67 2.12
C GLY A 209 4.94 -0.70 1.01
N CYS A 210 5.18 0.61 1.22
CA CYS A 210 4.91 1.64 0.22
C CYS A 210 5.69 1.40 -1.09
N THR A 211 6.97 1.01 -0.99
CA THR A 211 7.80 0.66 -2.16
C THR A 211 7.19 -0.50 -2.94
N LEU A 212 6.78 -1.57 -2.26
CA LEU A 212 6.19 -2.75 -2.88
C LEU A 212 4.88 -2.41 -3.59
N THR A 213 3.95 -1.74 -2.91
CA THR A 213 2.64 -1.41 -3.48
C THR A 213 2.74 -0.39 -4.62
N SER A 214 3.66 0.56 -4.54
CA SER A 214 3.94 1.49 -5.64
C SER A 214 4.56 0.79 -6.85
N ALA A 215 5.48 -0.16 -6.63
CA ALA A 215 6.04 -0.98 -7.71
C ALA A 215 4.97 -1.86 -8.37
N ILE A 216 4.07 -2.50 -7.59
CA ILE A 216 2.93 -3.25 -8.13
C ILE A 216 2.07 -2.33 -9.03
N ALA A 217 1.72 -1.14 -8.53
CA ALA A 217 0.92 -0.17 -9.27
C ALA A 217 1.62 0.28 -10.57
N CYS A 218 2.92 0.50 -10.55
CA CYS A 218 3.70 0.84 -11.74
C CYS A 218 3.72 -0.29 -12.77
N TYR A 219 3.96 -1.54 -12.35
CA TYR A 219 3.97 -2.69 -13.27
C TYR A 219 2.57 -2.94 -13.88
N LEU A 220 1.49 -2.81 -13.10
CA LEU A 220 0.13 -2.84 -13.62
C LEU A 220 -0.12 -1.72 -14.64
N GLY A 221 0.31 -0.50 -14.33
CA GLY A 221 0.23 0.65 -15.23
C GLY A 221 1.06 0.49 -16.50
N GLN A 222 2.09 -0.35 -16.50
CA GLN A 222 2.84 -0.74 -17.70
C GLN A 222 2.12 -1.78 -18.56
N GLY A 223 1.05 -2.40 -18.04
CA GLY A 223 0.22 -3.39 -18.75
C GLY A 223 0.54 -4.84 -18.42
N ASN A 224 1.34 -5.09 -17.39
CA ASN A 224 1.61 -6.46 -16.94
C ASN A 224 0.36 -7.07 -16.27
N SER A 225 0.26 -8.40 -16.27
CA SER A 225 -0.74 -9.10 -15.46
C SER A 225 -0.47 -8.94 -13.97
N LEU A 226 -1.48 -9.17 -13.14
CA LEU A 226 -1.37 -9.01 -11.69
C LEU A 226 -0.29 -9.91 -11.09
N ALA A 227 -0.24 -11.18 -11.48
CA ALA A 227 0.77 -12.12 -10.99
C ALA A 227 2.20 -11.70 -11.37
N ILE A 228 2.40 -11.23 -12.61
CA ILE A 228 3.71 -10.73 -13.07
C ILE A 228 4.07 -9.45 -12.30
N SER A 229 3.13 -8.54 -12.10
CA SER A 229 3.35 -7.29 -11.38
C SER A 229 3.77 -7.53 -9.94
N CYS A 230 3.12 -8.43 -9.23
CA CYS A 230 3.48 -8.80 -7.85
C CYS A 230 4.87 -9.45 -7.78
N LYS A 231 5.18 -10.38 -8.69
CA LYS A 231 6.49 -11.04 -8.75
C LYS A 231 7.61 -10.02 -8.98
N LEU A 232 7.50 -9.21 -10.03
CA LEU A 232 8.52 -8.22 -10.39
C LEU A 232 8.68 -7.14 -9.30
N ALA A 233 7.58 -6.73 -8.66
CA ALA A 233 7.63 -5.77 -7.56
C ALA A 233 8.38 -6.35 -6.34
N THR A 234 8.19 -7.63 -6.03
CA THR A 234 8.92 -8.31 -4.94
C THR A 234 10.42 -8.38 -5.22
N GLU A 235 10.80 -8.69 -6.47
CA GLU A 235 12.20 -8.68 -6.92
C GLU A 235 12.80 -7.27 -6.85
N PHE A 236 12.07 -6.27 -7.37
CA PHE A 236 12.47 -4.86 -7.33
C PHE A 236 12.72 -4.36 -5.90
N VAL A 237 11.81 -4.64 -4.94
CA VAL A 237 12.01 -4.24 -3.54
C VAL A 237 13.31 -4.81 -2.98
N THR A 238 13.60 -6.07 -3.28
CA THR A 238 14.82 -6.71 -2.80
C THR A 238 16.07 -6.02 -3.34
N GLU A 239 16.12 -5.76 -4.65
CA GLU A 239 17.25 -5.08 -5.29
C GLU A 239 17.38 -3.61 -4.85
N PHE A 240 16.23 -2.94 -4.65
CA PHE A 240 16.19 -1.53 -4.25
C PHE A 240 16.79 -1.35 -2.85
N TYR A 241 16.34 -2.15 -1.87
CA TYR A 241 16.83 -2.05 -0.49
C TYR A 241 18.24 -2.61 -0.30
N ASP A 242 18.71 -3.51 -1.16
CA ASP A 242 20.12 -3.95 -1.17
C ASP A 242 21.09 -2.83 -1.59
N LYS A 243 20.62 -1.84 -2.34
CA LYS A 243 21.44 -0.74 -2.89
C LYS A 243 21.33 0.57 -2.11
N ILE A 244 20.33 0.70 -1.23
CA ILE A 244 20.10 1.95 -0.50
C ILE A 244 20.88 1.96 0.80
N GLU A 245 21.74 2.98 0.95
CA GLU A 245 22.36 3.35 2.20
C GLU A 245 21.75 4.66 2.70
N TYR A 246 21.19 4.65 3.90
CA TYR A 246 20.76 5.87 4.58
C TYR A 246 21.77 6.23 5.65
N SER A 247 22.10 7.52 5.74
CA SER A 247 22.82 8.05 6.89
C SER A 247 21.95 9.09 7.57
N SER A 248 21.79 8.98 8.86
CA SER A 248 21.20 10.01 9.72
C SER A 248 22.22 10.43 10.77
N LYS A 249 21.94 11.50 11.51
CA LYS A 249 22.77 11.87 12.68
C LYS A 249 22.78 10.81 13.79
N PHE A 250 21.98 9.78 13.69
CA PHE A 250 21.93 8.62 14.59
C PHE A 250 22.70 7.41 14.06
N GLY A 251 23.45 7.54 12.97
CA GLY A 251 24.27 6.50 12.37
C GLY A 251 23.83 6.10 10.96
N LYS A 252 24.52 5.11 10.37
CA LYS A 252 24.10 4.51 9.10
C LYS A 252 22.81 3.73 9.33
N VAL A 253 21.79 4.13 8.59
CA VAL A 253 20.52 3.42 8.50
C VAL A 253 20.47 2.89 7.09
N CYS A 254 20.88 1.63 6.89
CA CYS A 254 20.89 0.97 5.59
C CYS A 254 19.68 0.09 5.42
#